data_ceca44fceecd1978be4addf1cc7295a6
#
_entry.id   ceca44fceecd1978be4addf1cc7295a6
#
_cell.length_a   1.000
_cell.length_b   1.000
_cell.length_c   1.000
_cell.angle_alpha   90.00
_cell.angle_beta   90.00
_cell.angle_gamma   90.00
#
_symmetry.space_group_name_H-M   'P 1'
#
loop_
_entity.id
_entity.type
_entity.pdbx_description
1 polymer ?
#
loop_
_entity_poly.entity_id
_entity_poly.type
_entity_poly.pdbx_seq_one_letter_code
_entity_poly.pdbx_strand_id
1 'polypeptide(L)' 'MEFTKAKYIKLRTAYNRAMREGKIQFTFEGQEILVAYAKYLIQYLEMRYGK' A
#
# COMPACT_ATOMS: atom_id res chain seq x y z
N MET A 1 7.75 -8.55 -9.85
CA MET A 1 6.44 -7.87 -9.99
C MET A 1 6.67 -6.37 -10.04
N GLU A 2 6.07 -5.73 -11.01
CA GLU A 2 6.20 -4.29 -11.17
C GLU A 2 4.99 -3.57 -10.64
N PHE A 3 5.23 -2.50 -9.90
CA PHE A 3 4.17 -1.62 -9.48
C PHE A 3 4.02 -0.49 -10.49
N THR A 4 2.81 -0.33 -10.99
CA THR A 4 2.48 0.81 -11.84
C THR A 4 1.91 1.91 -10.94
N LYS A 5 1.76 3.11 -11.52
CA LYS A 5 1.16 4.19 -10.74
C LYS A 5 -0.25 3.83 -10.29
N ALA A 6 -0.99 3.10 -11.13
CA ALA A 6 -2.33 2.68 -10.75
C ALA A 6 -2.31 1.75 -9.54
N LYS A 7 -1.36 0.81 -9.52
CA LYS A 7 -1.23 -0.08 -8.38
C LYS A 7 -0.80 0.67 -7.12
N TYR A 8 0.08 1.64 -7.29
CA TYR A 8 0.50 2.46 -6.17
C TYR A 8 -0.69 3.17 -5.53
N ILE A 9 -1.57 3.74 -6.35
CA ILE A 9 -2.74 4.43 -5.83
C ILE A 9 -3.66 3.46 -5.11
N LYS A 10 -3.86 2.28 -5.68
CA LYS A 10 -4.70 1.26 -5.05
C LYS A 10 -4.12 0.81 -3.72
N LEU A 11 -2.81 0.59 -3.67
CA LEU A 11 -2.15 0.16 -2.45
C LEU A 11 -2.28 1.24 -1.37
N ARG A 12 -2.06 2.48 -1.75
CA ARG A 12 -2.17 3.58 -0.81
C ARG A 12 -3.59 3.70 -0.25
N THR A 13 -4.58 3.53 -1.11
CA THR A 13 -5.97 3.59 -0.66
C THR A 13 -6.27 2.46 0.33
N ALA A 14 -5.83 1.25 0.01
CA ALA A 14 -6.06 0.11 0.89
C ALA A 14 -5.33 0.30 2.22
N TYR A 15 -4.11 0.82 2.17
CA TYR A 15 -3.34 1.09 3.37
C TYR A 15 -4.04 2.10 4.26
N ASN A 16 -4.50 3.21 3.68
CA ASN A 16 -5.18 4.24 4.44
C ASN A 16 -6.44 3.70 5.11
N ARG A 17 -7.16 2.85 4.38
CA ARG A 17 -8.37 2.26 4.93
C ARG A 17 -8.04 1.34 6.11
N ALA A 18 -7.01 0.52 5.96
CA ALA A 18 -6.59 -0.37 7.03
C ALA A 18 -6.17 0.41 8.28
N MET A 19 -5.46 1.51 8.07
CA MET A 19 -5.06 2.36 9.18
C MET A 19 -6.26 2.96 9.88
N ARG A 20 -7.23 3.40 9.11
CA ARG A 20 -8.44 3.99 9.69
C ARG A 20 -9.21 2.97 10.52
N GLU A 21 -9.21 1.72 10.08
CA GLU A 21 -9.93 0.65 10.75
C GLU A 21 -9.12 0.00 11.86
N GLY A 22 -7.89 0.44 12.06
CA GLY A 22 -7.04 -0.09 13.11
C GLY A 22 -6.54 -1.50 12.85
N LYS A 23 -6.44 -1.90 11.61
CA LYS A 23 -5.98 -3.24 11.26
C LYS A 23 -4.47 -3.28 11.17
N ILE A 24 -3.91 -4.46 11.44
CA ILE A 24 -2.47 -4.65 11.34
C ILE A 24 -2.07 -5.23 9.99
N GLN A 25 -3.05 -5.69 9.22
CA GLN A 25 -2.81 -6.25 7.89
C GLN A 25 -4.07 -6.08 7.05
N PHE A 26 -3.90 -6.20 5.74
CA PHE A 26 -5.02 -6.10 4.82
C PHE A 26 -4.72 -6.93 3.58
N THR A 27 -5.77 -7.25 2.83
CA THR A 27 -5.64 -8.02 1.59
C THR A 27 -5.48 -7.07 0.42
N PHE A 28 -4.44 -7.30 -0.39
CA PHE A 28 -4.21 -6.52 -1.58
C PHE A 28 -3.85 -7.46 -2.71
N GLU A 29 -4.69 -7.46 -3.75
CA GLU A 29 -4.50 -8.31 -4.94
C GLU A 29 -4.34 -9.78 -4.56
N GLY A 30 -5.19 -10.24 -3.65
CA GLY A 30 -5.20 -11.63 -3.26
C GLY A 30 -4.13 -12.02 -2.26
N GLN A 31 -3.34 -11.08 -1.80
CA GLN A 31 -2.28 -11.34 -0.83
C GLN A 31 -2.49 -10.51 0.42
N GLU A 32 -2.17 -11.11 1.55
CA GLU A 32 -2.22 -10.38 2.81
C GLU A 32 -0.92 -9.63 3.03
N ILE A 33 -1.02 -8.35 3.32
CA ILE A 33 0.13 -7.48 3.49
C ILE A 33 0.04 -6.82 4.86
N LEU A 34 1.15 -6.86 5.59
CA LEU A 34 1.22 -6.17 6.87
C LEU A 34 1.22 -4.65 6.64
N VAL A 35 0.49 -3.94 7.48
CA VAL A 35 0.41 -2.48 7.38
C VAL A 35 1.81 -1.87 7.49
N ALA A 36 2.64 -2.40 8.39
CA ALA A 36 4.00 -1.89 8.55
C ALA A 36 4.82 -2.05 7.28
N TYR A 37 4.68 -3.19 6.61
CA TYR A 37 5.38 -3.41 5.35
C TYR A 37 4.85 -2.47 4.26
N ALA A 38 3.54 -2.33 4.20
CA ALA A 38 2.93 -1.47 3.19
C ALA A 38 3.38 -0.03 3.36
N LYS A 39 3.59 0.40 4.60
CA LYS A 39 4.07 1.75 4.86
C LYS A 39 5.42 2.00 4.17
N TYR A 40 6.34 1.07 4.33
CA TYR A 40 7.66 1.22 3.70
C TYR A 40 7.56 1.14 2.18
N LEU A 41 6.74 0.23 1.68
CA LEU A 41 6.57 0.09 0.24
C LEU A 41 5.98 1.36 -0.37
N ILE A 42 4.99 1.93 0.30
CA ILE A 42 4.35 3.15 -0.17
C ILE A 42 5.36 4.30 -0.18
N GLN A 43 6.18 4.42 0.85
CA GLN A 43 7.20 5.46 0.89
C GLN A 43 8.17 5.32 -0.28
N TYR A 44 8.56 4.09 -0.58
CA TYR A 44 9.44 3.84 -1.71
C TYR A 44 8.78 4.24 -3.03
N LEU A 45 7.52 3.82 -3.21
CA LEU A 45 6.81 4.13 -4.44
C LEU A 45 6.49 5.61 -4.56
N GLU A 46 6.29 6.27 -3.43
CA GLU A 46 6.03 7.70 -3.43
C GLU A 46 7.21 8.48 -3.98
N MET A 47 8.42 8.00 -3.71
CA MET A 47 9.61 8.63 -4.27
C MET A 47 9.67 8.48 -5.77
N ARG A 48 9.07 7.42 -6.32
CA ARG A 48 9.08 7.17 -7.76
C ARG A 48 7.92 7.82 -8.47
N TYR A 49 6.74 7.79 -7.87
CA TYR A 49 5.50 8.19 -8.55
C TYR A 49 4.80 9.36 -7.89
N GLY A 50 5.18 9.70 -6.69
CA GLY A 50 4.43 10.66 -5.90
C GLY A 50 4.71 12.12 -6.19
N LYS A 51 5.54 12.39 -7.16
CA LYS A 51 5.86 13.77 -7.48
C LYS A 51 5.02 14.34 -8.58
#